data_a7457b90c5b73b2e906ae20776069c65
#
_entry.id   a7457b90c5b73b2e906ae20776069c65
#
_cell.length_a   1.000
_cell.length_b   1.000
_cell.length_c   1.000
_cell.angle_alpha   90.00
_cell.angle_beta   90.00
_cell.angle_gamma   90.00
#
_symmetry.space_group_name_H-M   'P 1'
#
loop_
_entity.id
_entity.type
_entity.pdbx_description
1 polymer ?
#
loop_
_entity_poly.entity_id
_entity_poly.type
_entity_poly.pdbx_seq_one_letter_code
_entity_poly.pdbx_strand_id
1 'polypeptide(L)'
;SSTSELIFRLICRMGYFSDISKEGAECIYTGMMTDTGGFTYNSNNREIYFIISELLSKGIDKDDIYRKVYNTYSESRLRLMGYVLSNMTVYSDYNAALITLTKAEQSKFNYIKGDSEGFVNIPLTIKNVCFSCFLREDTEKPMIKISLRSVGSFPCNQLAAEFFHGGGHLNASGGEFFGTMEEAKAVFEKALEKYKPLL
;
A
#
# COMPACT_ATOMS: atom_id res chain seq x y z
N SER A 1 -7.97 0.10 13.35
CA SER A 1 -9.28 -0.55 13.35
C SER A 1 -9.83 -0.58 11.94
N SER A 2 -10.32 -1.72 11.49
CA SER A 2 -10.91 -1.92 10.15
C SER A 2 -12.45 -1.84 10.23
N THR A 3 -13.08 -1.57 9.10
CA THR A 3 -14.55 -1.67 9.00
C THR A 3 -15.02 -3.07 9.35
N SER A 4 -14.29 -4.11 8.97
CA SER A 4 -14.60 -5.51 9.32
C SER A 4 -14.58 -5.77 10.82
N GLU A 5 -13.66 -5.15 11.56
CA GLU A 5 -13.67 -5.19 13.03
C GLU A 5 -14.94 -4.56 13.62
N LEU A 6 -15.36 -3.40 13.08
CA LEU A 6 -16.57 -2.73 13.54
C LEU A 6 -17.83 -3.58 13.26
N ILE A 7 -17.89 -4.23 12.10
CA ILE A 7 -18.98 -5.15 11.77
C ILE A 7 -19.02 -6.34 12.72
N PHE A 8 -17.87 -6.97 13.02
CA PHE A 8 -17.81 -8.04 14.03
C PHE A 8 -18.37 -7.59 15.37
N ARG A 9 -17.93 -6.41 15.86
CA ARG A 9 -18.39 -5.85 17.13
C ARG A 9 -19.89 -5.57 17.12
N LEU A 10 -20.44 -5.07 16.00
CA LEU A 10 -21.86 -4.84 15.83
C LEU A 10 -22.65 -6.14 15.93
N ILE A 11 -22.25 -7.18 15.19
CA ILE A 11 -22.90 -8.50 15.21
C ILE A 11 -22.90 -9.07 16.63
N CYS A 12 -21.80 -8.99 17.35
CA CYS A 12 -21.70 -9.45 18.73
C CYS A 12 -22.63 -8.66 19.68
N ARG A 13 -22.71 -7.32 19.53
CA ARG A 13 -23.60 -6.49 20.35
C ARG A 13 -25.07 -6.78 20.10
N MET A 14 -25.42 -7.22 18.90
CA MET A 14 -26.78 -7.65 18.53
C MET A 14 -27.10 -9.07 19.01
N GLY A 15 -26.13 -9.79 19.60
CA GLY A 15 -26.31 -11.16 20.08
C GLY A 15 -26.20 -12.25 19.02
N TYR A 16 -25.73 -11.93 17.81
CA TYR A 16 -25.68 -12.87 16.67
C TYR A 16 -24.31 -13.49 16.43
N PHE A 17 -23.45 -13.54 17.42
CA PHE A 17 -22.12 -14.18 17.26
C PHE A 17 -22.24 -15.65 16.85
N SER A 18 -23.20 -16.40 17.43
CA SER A 18 -23.44 -17.80 17.07
C SER A 18 -23.79 -18.01 15.60
N ASP A 19 -24.45 -17.02 14.99
CA ASP A 19 -24.94 -17.08 13.63
C ASP A 19 -23.89 -16.74 12.57
N ILE A 20 -22.71 -16.30 12.98
CA ILE A 20 -21.57 -16.11 12.07
C ILE A 20 -21.14 -17.47 11.52
N SER A 21 -21.34 -17.70 10.21
CA SER A 21 -20.84 -18.88 9.53
C SER A 21 -19.32 -18.85 9.39
N LYS A 22 -18.73 -19.98 9.00
CA LYS A 22 -17.30 -20.07 8.71
C LYS A 22 -16.91 -19.06 7.62
N GLU A 23 -17.66 -18.98 6.53
CA GLU A 23 -17.43 -18.05 5.40
C GLU A 23 -17.55 -16.59 5.85
N GLY A 24 -18.53 -16.30 6.70
CA GLY A 24 -18.67 -14.98 7.32
C GLY A 24 -17.47 -14.60 8.17
N ALA A 25 -16.96 -15.54 8.96
CA ALA A 25 -15.76 -15.36 9.75
C ALA A 25 -14.49 -15.18 8.88
N GLU A 26 -14.37 -15.92 7.78
CA GLU A 26 -13.29 -15.77 6.79
C GLU A 26 -13.31 -14.37 6.16
N CYS A 27 -14.49 -13.85 5.79
CA CYS A 27 -14.63 -12.49 5.25
C CYS A 27 -14.21 -11.42 6.26
N ILE A 28 -14.67 -11.54 7.52
CA ILE A 28 -14.33 -10.60 8.60
C ILE A 28 -12.81 -10.63 8.85
N TYR A 29 -12.24 -11.83 9.01
CA TYR A 29 -10.81 -12.01 9.22
C TYR A 29 -9.99 -11.41 8.08
N THR A 30 -10.36 -11.71 6.82
CA THR A 30 -9.68 -11.19 5.63
C THR A 30 -9.67 -9.67 5.62
N GLY A 31 -10.81 -9.04 5.88
CA GLY A 31 -10.90 -7.58 5.93
C GLY A 31 -10.07 -6.96 7.06
N MET A 32 -10.03 -7.58 8.25
CA MET A 32 -9.15 -7.15 9.33
C MET A 32 -7.67 -7.31 8.96
N MET A 33 -7.30 -8.44 8.36
CA MET A 33 -5.94 -8.77 7.95
C MET A 33 -5.43 -7.81 6.87
N THR A 34 -6.22 -7.55 5.84
CA THR A 34 -5.78 -6.68 4.72
C THR A 34 -5.65 -5.22 5.13
N ASP A 35 -6.56 -4.72 5.96
CA ASP A 35 -6.56 -3.33 6.43
C ASP A 35 -5.42 -3.02 7.42
N THR A 36 -4.89 -4.05 8.08
CA THR A 36 -3.78 -3.95 9.03
C THR A 36 -2.45 -4.45 8.46
N GLY A 37 -2.38 -4.71 7.15
CA GLY A 37 -1.18 -5.25 6.50
C GLY A 37 -0.68 -6.55 7.15
N GLY A 38 -1.56 -7.52 7.35
CA GLY A 38 -1.23 -8.76 8.04
C GLY A 38 -1.01 -8.59 9.55
N PHE A 39 -1.72 -7.65 10.17
CA PHE A 39 -1.60 -7.29 11.59
C PHE A 39 -0.24 -6.69 11.97
N THR A 40 0.38 -5.96 11.04
CA THR A 40 1.64 -5.23 11.27
C THR A 40 1.42 -3.73 11.51
N TYR A 41 0.25 -3.19 11.12
CA TYR A 41 -0.11 -1.79 11.31
C TYR A 41 -1.38 -1.65 12.16
N ASN A 42 -1.39 -0.65 13.07
CA ASN A 42 -2.57 -0.31 13.89
C ASN A 42 -3.21 -1.51 14.61
N SER A 43 -2.41 -2.52 14.96
CA SER A 43 -2.85 -3.79 15.51
C SER A 43 -2.35 -4.07 16.94
N ASN A 44 -1.81 -3.05 17.64
CA ASN A 44 -1.31 -3.21 19.01
C ASN A 44 -2.43 -3.27 20.08
N ASN A 45 -3.70 -3.28 19.67
CA ASN A 45 -4.81 -3.39 20.58
C ASN A 45 -5.10 -4.87 20.89
N ARG A 46 -5.09 -5.25 22.16
CA ARG A 46 -5.43 -6.59 22.67
C ARG A 46 -6.76 -7.12 22.12
N GLU A 47 -7.75 -6.26 21.93
CA GLU A 47 -9.08 -6.65 21.47
C GLU A 47 -9.06 -7.23 20.04
N ILE A 48 -8.14 -6.80 19.18
CA ILE A 48 -7.98 -7.35 17.83
C ILE A 48 -7.65 -8.85 17.92
N TYR A 49 -6.72 -9.22 18.79
CA TYR A 49 -6.30 -10.62 18.96
C TYR A 49 -7.38 -11.47 19.63
N PHE A 50 -8.18 -10.88 20.52
CA PHE A 50 -9.38 -11.55 21.04
C PHE A 50 -10.38 -11.85 19.91
N ILE A 51 -10.67 -10.88 19.05
CA ILE A 51 -11.55 -11.08 17.88
C ILE A 51 -11.00 -12.18 16.97
N ILE A 52 -9.70 -12.17 16.70
CA ILE A 52 -9.04 -13.20 15.88
C ILE A 52 -9.25 -14.60 16.53
N SER A 53 -9.09 -14.70 17.83
CA SER A 53 -9.34 -15.95 18.57
C SER A 53 -10.78 -16.44 18.41
N GLU A 54 -11.75 -15.54 18.52
CA GLU A 54 -13.16 -15.86 18.31
C GLU A 54 -13.46 -16.29 16.87
N LEU A 55 -12.85 -15.64 15.87
CA LEU A 55 -13.00 -16.03 14.48
C LEU A 55 -12.37 -17.41 14.21
N LEU A 56 -11.24 -17.72 14.84
CA LEU A 56 -10.61 -19.05 14.75
C LEU A 56 -11.52 -20.13 15.31
N SER A 57 -12.30 -19.85 16.36
CA SER A 57 -13.28 -20.80 16.92
C SER A 57 -14.38 -21.19 15.92
N LYS A 58 -14.59 -20.38 14.86
CA LYS A 58 -15.50 -20.70 13.76
C LYS A 58 -14.90 -21.65 12.70
N GLY A 59 -13.66 -22.12 12.91
CA GLY A 59 -12.99 -23.11 12.06
C GLY A 59 -12.37 -22.52 10.79
N ILE A 60 -12.06 -21.21 10.77
CA ILE A 60 -11.32 -20.61 9.64
C ILE A 60 -9.88 -21.12 9.60
N ASP A 61 -9.31 -21.21 8.43
CA ASP A 61 -7.88 -21.45 8.20
C ASP A 61 -7.17 -20.13 7.86
N LYS A 62 -6.63 -19.46 8.87
CA LYS A 62 -5.95 -18.17 8.70
C LYS A 62 -4.72 -18.23 7.81
N ASP A 63 -4.04 -19.38 7.78
CA ASP A 63 -2.82 -19.55 6.98
C ASP A 63 -3.17 -19.71 5.50
N ASP A 64 -4.24 -20.43 5.20
CA ASP A 64 -4.78 -20.53 3.85
C ASP A 64 -5.31 -19.19 3.34
N ILE A 65 -6.01 -18.43 4.19
CA ILE A 65 -6.46 -17.06 3.87
C ILE A 65 -5.26 -16.17 3.57
N TYR A 66 -4.24 -16.16 4.43
CA TYR A 66 -3.03 -15.37 4.21
C TYR A 66 -2.35 -15.72 2.88
N ARG A 67 -2.19 -17.02 2.62
CA ARG A 67 -1.59 -17.51 1.38
C ARG A 67 -2.38 -17.07 0.15
N LYS A 68 -3.70 -17.18 0.17
CA LYS A 68 -4.58 -16.77 -0.93
C LYS A 68 -4.55 -15.27 -1.20
N VAL A 69 -4.36 -14.45 -0.18
CA VAL A 69 -4.34 -12.99 -0.31
C VAL A 69 -2.95 -12.47 -0.70
N TYR A 70 -1.90 -12.98 -0.05
CA TYR A 70 -0.56 -12.39 -0.16
C TYR A 70 0.45 -13.22 -0.96
N ASN A 71 0.18 -14.52 -1.21
CA ASN A 71 1.15 -15.43 -1.82
C ASN A 71 0.62 -16.09 -3.10
N THR A 72 -0.19 -15.36 -3.89
CA THR A 72 -0.75 -15.83 -5.16
C THR A 72 -0.38 -14.92 -6.34
N TYR A 73 0.80 -14.33 -6.28
CA TYR A 73 1.28 -13.44 -7.33
C TYR A 73 1.67 -14.21 -8.60
N SER A 74 1.42 -13.59 -9.76
CA SER A 74 1.90 -14.10 -11.03
C SER A 74 3.42 -14.00 -11.14
N GLU A 75 4.04 -14.87 -11.96
CA GLU A 75 5.46 -14.76 -12.28
C GLU A 75 5.79 -13.39 -12.89
N SER A 76 4.92 -12.88 -13.79
CA SER A 76 5.09 -11.57 -14.42
C SER A 76 5.16 -10.45 -13.39
N ARG A 77 4.27 -10.45 -12.37
CA ARG A 77 4.29 -9.50 -11.27
C ARG A 77 5.61 -9.55 -10.49
N LEU A 78 6.10 -10.75 -10.15
CA LEU A 78 7.35 -10.89 -9.40
C LEU A 78 8.56 -10.44 -10.21
N ARG A 79 8.59 -10.74 -11.53
CA ARG A 79 9.65 -10.25 -12.42
C ARG A 79 9.61 -8.73 -12.58
N LEU A 80 8.42 -8.15 -12.73
CA LEU A 80 8.21 -6.70 -12.74
C LEU A 80 8.68 -6.05 -11.45
N MET A 81 8.33 -6.63 -10.31
CA MET A 81 8.78 -6.14 -9.00
C MET A 81 10.32 -6.15 -8.89
N GLY A 82 10.96 -7.25 -9.26
CA GLY A 82 12.43 -7.33 -9.29
C GLY A 82 13.05 -6.27 -10.20
N TYR A 83 12.46 -6.03 -11.37
CA TYR A 83 12.91 -5.01 -12.31
C TYR A 83 12.79 -3.59 -11.72
N VAL A 84 11.64 -3.19 -11.22
CA VAL A 84 11.45 -1.83 -10.68
C VAL A 84 12.30 -1.58 -9.45
N LEU A 85 12.54 -2.59 -8.61
CA LEU A 85 13.40 -2.46 -7.44
C LEU A 85 14.88 -2.37 -7.80
N SER A 86 15.34 -3.08 -8.82
CA SER A 86 16.72 -2.95 -9.28
C SER A 86 17.01 -1.61 -9.98
N ASN A 87 15.96 -0.93 -10.48
CA ASN A 87 16.06 0.38 -11.13
C ASN A 87 15.61 1.55 -10.23
N MET A 88 15.25 1.30 -8.96
CA MET A 88 14.86 2.39 -8.07
C MET A 88 16.03 3.32 -7.77
N THR A 89 15.71 4.60 -7.58
CA THR A 89 16.68 5.60 -7.12
C THR A 89 16.51 5.82 -5.62
N VAL A 90 17.60 5.72 -4.86
CA VAL A 90 17.62 6.05 -3.43
C VAL A 90 18.32 7.39 -3.25
N TYR A 91 17.61 8.33 -2.66
CA TYR A 91 18.08 9.67 -2.33
C TYR A 91 18.50 9.69 -0.85
N SER A 92 19.72 9.26 -0.56
CA SER A 92 20.21 9.08 0.82
C SER A 92 20.19 10.37 1.65
N ASP A 93 20.48 11.53 1.01
CA ASP A 93 20.46 12.83 1.67
C ASP A 93 19.06 13.33 2.05
N TYR A 94 18.02 12.65 1.55
CA TYR A 94 16.60 12.93 1.77
C TYR A 94 15.87 11.77 2.44
N ASN A 95 16.55 10.69 2.84
CA ASN A 95 15.91 9.49 3.37
C ASN A 95 14.70 9.02 2.52
N ALA A 96 14.81 9.15 1.20
CA ALA A 96 13.72 8.95 0.26
C ALA A 96 14.11 7.96 -0.86
N ALA A 97 13.10 7.34 -1.48
CA ALA A 97 13.28 6.51 -2.65
C ALA A 97 12.22 6.79 -3.72
N LEU A 98 12.63 6.62 -4.97
CA LEU A 98 11.78 6.77 -6.16
C LEU A 98 11.77 5.48 -6.96
N ILE A 99 10.58 5.01 -7.29
CA ILE A 99 10.33 3.96 -8.28
C ILE A 99 9.63 4.58 -9.47
N THR A 100 9.98 4.15 -10.68
CA THR A 100 9.30 4.55 -11.91
C THR A 100 8.87 3.33 -12.71
N LEU A 101 7.79 3.46 -13.48
CA LEU A 101 7.28 2.40 -14.36
C LEU A 101 6.60 3.01 -15.58
N THR A 102 7.24 2.91 -16.73
CA THR A 102 6.73 3.40 -18.02
C THR A 102 5.78 2.39 -18.68
N LYS A 103 4.98 2.83 -19.66
CA LYS A 103 4.14 1.92 -20.47
C LYS A 103 4.94 0.86 -21.22
N ALA A 104 6.12 1.21 -21.71
CA ALA A 104 7.00 0.26 -22.40
C ALA A 104 7.46 -0.86 -21.46
N GLU A 105 7.84 -0.51 -20.24
CA GLU A 105 8.21 -1.49 -19.20
C GLU A 105 7.02 -2.33 -18.76
N GLN A 106 5.83 -1.73 -18.58
CA GLN A 106 4.60 -2.46 -18.30
C GLN A 106 4.31 -3.52 -19.37
N SER A 107 4.42 -3.14 -20.65
CA SER A 107 4.22 -4.06 -21.77
C SER A 107 5.25 -5.18 -21.80
N LYS A 108 6.53 -4.87 -21.53
CA LYS A 108 7.62 -5.85 -21.47
C LYS A 108 7.38 -6.97 -20.46
N PHE A 109 6.71 -6.66 -19.35
CA PHE A 109 6.42 -7.61 -18.28
C PHE A 109 4.98 -8.14 -18.29
N ASN A 110 4.22 -7.96 -19.37
CA ASN A 110 2.82 -8.37 -19.47
C ASN A 110 1.98 -7.86 -18.26
N TYR A 111 2.16 -6.60 -17.92
CA TYR A 111 1.51 -5.97 -16.77
C TYR A 111 -0.02 -6.07 -16.85
N ILE A 112 -0.62 -6.50 -15.77
CA ILE A 112 -2.06 -6.47 -15.56
C ILE A 112 -2.37 -5.43 -14.49
N LYS A 113 -3.46 -4.69 -14.64
CA LYS A 113 -3.90 -3.68 -13.67
C LYS A 113 -4.00 -4.30 -12.27
N GLY A 114 -3.25 -3.75 -11.33
CA GLY A 114 -3.08 -4.29 -9.98
C GLY A 114 -1.69 -4.88 -9.70
N ASP A 115 -0.94 -5.29 -10.71
CA ASP A 115 0.37 -5.93 -10.52
C ASP A 115 1.41 -5.06 -9.80
N SER A 116 1.28 -3.76 -9.86
CA SER A 116 2.17 -2.83 -9.14
C SER A 116 1.67 -2.40 -7.77
N GLU A 117 0.55 -2.97 -7.32
CA GLU A 117 0.00 -2.63 -6.01
C GLU A 117 0.95 -3.05 -4.88
N GLY A 118 1.21 -2.12 -3.96
CA GLY A 118 2.12 -2.34 -2.84
C GLY A 118 3.61 -2.06 -3.16
N PHE A 119 4.02 -1.92 -4.42
CA PHE A 119 5.43 -1.68 -4.75
C PHE A 119 6.01 -0.44 -4.06
N VAL A 120 5.21 0.62 -3.95
CA VAL A 120 5.61 1.87 -3.27
C VAL A 120 5.98 1.67 -1.79
N ASN A 121 5.51 0.60 -1.15
CA ASN A 121 5.83 0.34 0.25
C ASN A 121 7.20 -0.32 0.44
N ILE A 122 7.71 -1.01 -0.58
CA ILE A 122 8.91 -1.84 -0.46
C ILE A 122 10.15 -1.01 -0.10
N PRO A 123 10.40 0.17 -0.72
CA PRO A 123 11.57 0.98 -0.37
C PRO A 123 11.59 1.44 1.08
N LEU A 124 10.43 1.53 1.76
CA LEU A 124 10.38 1.87 3.19
C LEU A 124 10.97 0.80 4.10
N THR A 125 11.30 -0.38 3.56
CA THR A 125 12.02 -1.43 4.29
C THR A 125 13.54 -1.21 4.30
N ILE A 126 14.05 -0.27 3.50
CA ILE A 126 15.45 0.13 3.51
C ILE A 126 15.72 0.95 4.76
N LYS A 127 16.79 0.61 5.47
CA LYS A 127 17.21 1.36 6.67
C LYS A 127 17.33 2.85 6.35
N ASN A 128 16.74 3.69 7.17
CA ASN A 128 16.71 5.15 7.09
C ASN A 128 15.82 5.73 5.97
N VAL A 129 15.26 4.95 5.06
CA VAL A 129 14.27 5.48 4.10
C VAL A 129 12.93 5.66 4.83
N CYS A 130 12.45 6.90 4.90
CA CYS A 130 11.18 7.24 5.53
C CYS A 130 10.11 7.71 4.54
N PHE A 131 10.49 7.97 3.27
CA PHE A 131 9.58 8.41 2.22
C PHE A 131 9.83 7.67 0.91
N SER A 132 8.76 7.23 0.27
CA SER A 132 8.79 6.53 -1.01
C SER A 132 7.77 7.10 -1.98
N CYS A 133 8.20 7.30 -3.22
CA CYS A 133 7.37 7.73 -4.35
C CYS A 133 7.39 6.68 -5.44
N PHE A 134 6.23 6.43 -6.03
CA PHE A 134 6.09 5.60 -7.22
C PHE A 134 5.38 6.38 -8.32
N LEU A 135 6.09 6.64 -9.41
CA LEU A 135 5.59 7.27 -10.63
C LEU A 135 5.29 6.19 -11.66
N ARG A 136 4.04 6.06 -12.06
CA ARG A 136 3.63 5.04 -13.04
C ARG A 136 2.82 5.67 -14.17
N GLU A 137 3.24 5.48 -15.41
CA GLU A 137 2.41 5.86 -16.56
C GLU A 137 1.09 5.07 -16.54
N ASP A 138 -0.03 5.77 -16.70
CA ASP A 138 -1.34 5.13 -16.74
C ASP A 138 -1.53 4.43 -18.10
N THR A 139 -2.11 3.23 -18.09
CA THR A 139 -2.31 2.43 -19.30
C THR A 139 -3.39 2.98 -20.21
N GLU A 140 -4.39 3.66 -19.64
CA GLU A 140 -5.59 4.11 -20.35
C GLU A 140 -5.52 5.61 -20.71
N LYS A 141 -4.87 6.41 -19.86
CA LYS A 141 -4.83 7.87 -19.99
C LYS A 141 -3.40 8.38 -20.21
N PRO A 142 -3.22 9.53 -20.88
CA PRO A 142 -1.90 10.18 -21.05
C PRO A 142 -1.51 10.94 -19.76
N MET A 143 -1.29 10.22 -18.68
CA MET A 143 -0.92 10.79 -17.39
C MET A 143 -0.05 9.83 -16.60
N ILE A 144 0.62 10.34 -15.59
CA ILE A 144 1.38 9.57 -14.60
C ILE A 144 0.60 9.53 -13.30
N LYS A 145 0.37 8.33 -12.80
CA LYS A 145 -0.17 8.11 -11.45
C LYS A 145 0.95 8.20 -10.43
N ILE A 146 0.70 8.94 -9.38
CA ILE A 146 1.62 9.13 -8.28
C ILE A 146 1.11 8.37 -7.07
N SER A 147 1.96 7.57 -6.48
CA SER A 147 1.69 6.96 -5.17
C SER A 147 2.79 7.36 -4.20
N LEU A 148 2.41 7.85 -3.04
CA LEU A 148 3.32 8.31 -1.99
C LEU A 148 3.07 7.53 -0.72
N ARG A 149 4.14 7.10 -0.08
CA ARG A 149 4.09 6.44 1.23
C ARG A 149 5.20 6.98 2.12
N SER A 150 4.92 7.08 3.41
CA SER A 150 5.93 7.46 4.39
C SER A 150 5.76 6.69 5.69
N VAL A 151 6.76 6.81 6.55
CA VAL A 151 6.71 6.37 7.95
C VAL A 151 6.90 7.58 8.87
N GLY A 152 6.40 7.48 10.09
CA GLY A 152 6.49 8.58 11.05
C GLY A 152 5.60 9.77 10.70
N SER A 153 6.14 10.98 10.82
CA SER A 153 5.40 12.24 10.71
C SER A 153 5.48 12.92 9.34
N PHE A 154 6.16 12.32 8.36
CA PHE A 154 6.30 12.94 7.04
C PHE A 154 4.95 13.06 6.31
N PRO A 155 4.54 14.28 5.89
CA PRO A 155 3.18 14.54 5.43
C PRO A 155 3.01 14.29 3.92
N CYS A 156 2.87 13.04 3.51
CA CYS A 156 2.61 12.68 2.09
C CYS A 156 1.42 13.44 1.49
N ASN A 157 0.37 13.67 2.27
CA ASN A 157 -0.85 14.34 1.79
C ASN A 157 -0.61 15.81 1.42
N GLN A 158 0.23 16.52 2.16
CA GLN A 158 0.58 17.90 1.84
C GLN A 158 1.42 17.97 0.56
N LEU A 159 2.43 17.09 0.44
CA LEU A 159 3.26 17.01 -0.74
C LEU A 159 2.43 16.62 -1.98
N ALA A 160 1.50 15.66 -1.86
CA ALA A 160 0.62 15.27 -2.94
C ALA A 160 -0.27 16.43 -3.42
N ALA A 161 -0.85 17.18 -2.49
CA ALA A 161 -1.71 18.31 -2.81
C ALA A 161 -0.93 19.46 -3.48
N GLU A 162 0.28 19.71 -3.04
CA GLU A 162 1.08 20.84 -3.54
C GLU A 162 1.72 20.56 -4.90
N PHE A 163 2.22 19.36 -5.14
CA PHE A 163 3.04 19.04 -6.33
C PHE A 163 2.37 18.16 -7.36
N PHE A 164 1.34 17.39 -6.99
CA PHE A 164 0.80 16.30 -7.82
C PHE A 164 -0.73 16.29 -7.93
N HIS A 165 -1.40 17.42 -7.73
CA HIS A 165 -2.87 17.52 -7.83
C HIS A 165 -3.59 16.40 -7.08
N GLY A 166 -3.08 16.03 -5.90
CA GLY A 166 -3.50 14.84 -5.18
C GLY A 166 -3.89 15.11 -3.74
N GLY A 167 -3.91 14.04 -2.96
CA GLY A 167 -4.24 14.07 -1.54
C GLY A 167 -4.27 12.67 -0.94
N GLY A 168 -4.77 12.58 0.28
CA GLY A 168 -4.88 11.32 1.01
C GLY A 168 -4.58 11.48 2.50
N HIS A 169 -4.07 10.42 3.09
CA HIS A 169 -3.70 10.40 4.50
C HIS A 169 -2.24 10.82 4.71
N LEU A 170 -1.87 11.13 5.94
CA LEU A 170 -0.53 11.56 6.32
C LEU A 170 0.57 10.68 5.69
N ASN A 171 0.45 9.37 5.82
CA ASN A 171 1.46 8.40 5.39
C ASN A 171 1.09 7.62 4.10
N ALA A 172 -0.04 7.92 3.49
CA ALA A 172 -0.51 7.24 2.28
C ALA A 172 -1.35 8.19 1.42
N SER A 173 -0.76 8.67 0.36
CA SER A 173 -1.38 9.65 -0.54
C SER A 173 -1.13 9.27 -1.99
N GLY A 174 -1.88 9.88 -2.87
CA GLY A 174 -1.72 9.72 -4.31
C GLY A 174 -1.98 11.02 -5.04
N GLY A 175 -1.66 11.03 -6.32
CA GLY A 175 -1.87 12.17 -7.20
C GLY A 175 -1.75 11.79 -8.66
N GLU A 176 -1.81 12.82 -9.50
CA GLU A 176 -1.72 12.70 -10.94
C GLU A 176 -0.77 13.77 -11.47
N PHE A 177 -0.06 13.45 -12.56
CA PHE A 177 0.78 14.38 -13.24
C PHE A 177 0.57 14.27 -14.75
N PHE A 178 0.39 15.40 -15.42
CA PHE A 178 0.19 15.49 -16.86
C PHE A 178 1.47 16.01 -17.51
N GLY A 179 2.27 15.13 -18.08
CA GLY A 179 3.56 15.39 -18.67
C GLY A 179 4.37 14.11 -18.86
N THR A 180 5.64 14.26 -19.12
CA THR A 180 6.59 13.15 -19.31
C THR A 180 7.07 12.60 -17.95
N MET A 181 7.64 11.38 -17.98
CA MET A 181 8.24 10.77 -16.80
C MET A 181 9.40 11.61 -16.25
N GLU A 182 10.19 12.21 -17.14
CA GLU A 182 11.31 13.08 -16.78
C GLU A 182 10.84 14.36 -16.07
N GLU A 183 9.76 14.97 -16.57
CA GLU A 183 9.15 16.14 -15.91
C GLU A 183 8.59 15.78 -14.54
N ALA A 184 7.92 14.62 -14.40
CA ALA A 184 7.42 14.14 -13.12
C ALA A 184 8.55 13.88 -12.10
N LYS A 185 9.67 13.30 -12.56
CA LYS A 185 10.89 13.13 -11.73
C LYS A 185 11.44 14.47 -11.26
N ALA A 186 11.55 15.45 -12.16
CA ALA A 186 12.04 16.79 -11.83
C ALA A 186 11.14 17.50 -10.81
N VAL A 187 9.82 17.31 -10.90
CA VAL A 187 8.86 17.83 -9.91
C VAL A 187 9.04 17.12 -8.57
N PHE A 188 9.24 15.80 -8.57
CA PHE A 188 9.52 15.05 -7.35
C PHE A 188 10.81 15.53 -6.66
N GLU A 189 11.89 15.76 -7.42
CA GLU A 189 13.16 16.28 -6.88
C GLU A 189 12.99 17.68 -6.27
N LYS A 190 12.23 18.57 -6.90
CA LYS A 190 11.87 19.86 -6.30
C LYS A 190 11.05 19.71 -5.01
N ALA A 191 10.16 18.72 -4.97
CA ALA A 191 9.42 18.42 -3.76
C ALA A 191 10.34 17.92 -2.64
N LEU A 192 11.33 17.07 -2.93
CA LEU A 192 12.34 16.63 -1.96
C LEU A 192 13.12 17.81 -1.38
N GLU A 193 13.58 18.73 -2.23
CA GLU A 193 14.31 19.94 -1.78
C GLU A 193 13.47 20.76 -0.79
N LYS A 194 12.19 21.00 -1.13
CA LYS A 194 11.30 21.78 -0.29
C LYS A 194 11.01 21.13 1.05
N TYR A 195 10.80 19.81 1.03
CA TYR A 195 10.41 19.02 2.20
C TYR A 195 11.61 18.42 2.98
N LYS A 196 12.84 18.70 2.54
CA LYS A 196 14.07 18.23 3.19
C LYS A 196 14.11 18.39 4.71
N PRO A 197 13.64 19.51 5.29
CA PRO A 197 13.67 19.70 6.75
C PRO A 197 12.77 18.70 7.53
N LEU A 198 11.90 17.97 6.84
CA LEU A 198 10.97 17.00 7.43
C LEU A 198 11.37 15.53 7.15
N LEU A 199 12.44 15.30 6.36
CA LEU A 199 12.94 13.99 5.94
C LEU A 199 14.13 13.46 6.80
#